data_b815cee9b2f1cd959bedca4b36b0fa92
#
_entry.id   b815cee9b2f1cd959bedca4b36b0fa92
#
_cell.length_a   1.000
_cell.length_b   1.000
_cell.length_c   1.000
_cell.angle_alpha   90.00
_cell.angle_beta   90.00
_cell.angle_gamma   90.00
#
_symmetry.space_group_name_H-M   'P 1'
#
loop_
_entity.id
_entity.type
_entity.pdbx_description
1 polymer ?
#
loop_
_entity_poly.entity_id
_entity_poly.type
_entity_poly.pdbx_seq_one_letter_code
_entity_poly.pdbx_strand_id
1 'polypeptide(L)'
;MPPPPAKAPRKVLYSPEILAAAVGLAEFPLDPALPLRGEARSRSCGSSLKLGLSLDGQGRIASIGCRAQACAIGQAAAQIFLSAAPGRNLAEVSADRASLAGWLHAAGPIPDWPGIGLLDAAREYPARHGAILLAWDAALAALASPLPLR
;
A
#
# COMPACT_ATOMS: atom_id res chain seq x y z
N MET A 1 -24.40 -31.18 27.44
CA MET A 1 -23.58 -29.99 27.48
C MET A 1 -23.63 -29.32 26.12
N PRO A 2 -24.14 -28.10 26.07
CA PRO A 2 -24.22 -27.42 24.78
C PRO A 2 -22.81 -27.16 24.23
N PRO A 3 -22.61 -27.18 22.91
CA PRO A 3 -21.35 -26.83 22.34
C PRO A 3 -20.99 -25.38 22.66
N PRO A 4 -19.69 -25.02 22.77
CA PRO A 4 -19.33 -23.64 22.97
C PRO A 4 -19.88 -22.79 21.83
N PRO A 5 -20.21 -21.52 22.09
CA PRO A 5 -20.70 -20.65 21.03
C PRO A 5 -19.63 -20.60 19.91
N ALA A 6 -20.06 -20.72 18.67
CA ALA A 6 -19.19 -20.58 17.53
C ALA A 6 -18.52 -19.20 17.61
N LYS A 7 -17.19 -19.15 17.41
CA LYS A 7 -16.52 -17.87 17.25
C LYS A 7 -17.18 -17.12 16.11
N ALA A 8 -17.39 -15.83 16.28
CA ALA A 8 -17.85 -15.00 15.18
C ALA A 8 -16.93 -15.25 13.96
N PRO A 9 -17.51 -15.45 12.77
CA PRO A 9 -16.68 -15.69 11.59
C PRO A 9 -15.75 -14.50 11.38
N ARG A 10 -14.49 -14.79 11.08
CA ARG A 10 -13.54 -13.76 10.68
C ARG A 10 -14.05 -13.11 9.40
N LYS A 11 -13.81 -11.82 9.25
CA LYS A 11 -14.07 -11.12 7.99
C LYS A 11 -13.33 -11.81 6.86
N VAL A 12 -13.96 -11.88 5.70
CA VAL A 12 -13.37 -12.49 4.52
C VAL A 12 -12.20 -11.64 4.06
N LEU A 13 -10.99 -12.23 4.10
CA LEU A 13 -9.77 -11.52 3.71
C LEU A 13 -9.71 -11.27 2.20
N TYR A 14 -10.03 -12.28 1.41
CA TYR A 14 -9.99 -12.23 -0.05
C TYR A 14 -11.38 -11.99 -0.61
N SER A 15 -11.96 -10.84 -0.30
CA SER A 15 -13.26 -10.45 -0.83
C SER A 15 -13.18 -10.19 -2.34
N PRO A 16 -14.32 -10.21 -3.07
CA PRO A 16 -14.31 -9.81 -4.48
C PRO A 16 -13.74 -8.43 -4.71
N GLU A 17 -13.96 -7.49 -3.80
CA GLU A 17 -13.43 -6.13 -3.88
C GLU A 17 -11.90 -6.10 -3.75
N ILE A 18 -11.34 -6.89 -2.84
CA ILE A 18 -9.90 -7.02 -2.69
C ILE A 18 -9.29 -7.65 -3.94
N LEU A 19 -9.89 -8.72 -4.46
CA LEU A 19 -9.38 -9.37 -5.66
C LEU A 19 -9.45 -8.44 -6.87
N ALA A 20 -10.52 -7.68 -7.00
CA ALA A 20 -10.66 -6.68 -8.07
C ALA A 20 -9.59 -5.60 -7.96
N ALA A 21 -9.32 -5.11 -6.75
CA ALA A 21 -8.26 -4.13 -6.52
C ALA A 21 -6.88 -4.70 -6.88
N ALA A 22 -6.61 -5.95 -6.50
CA ALA A 22 -5.34 -6.61 -6.84
C ALA A 22 -5.15 -6.72 -8.36
N VAL A 23 -6.18 -7.10 -9.09
CA VAL A 23 -6.15 -7.15 -10.56
C VAL A 23 -5.94 -5.76 -11.16
N GLY A 24 -6.56 -4.74 -10.57
CA GLY A 24 -6.43 -3.34 -11.01
C GLY A 24 -5.01 -2.79 -10.91
N LEU A 25 -4.13 -3.44 -10.17
CA LEU A 25 -2.73 -3.02 -10.10
C LEU A 25 -2.05 -3.03 -11.46
N ALA A 26 -2.48 -3.87 -12.38
CA ALA A 26 -1.93 -3.94 -13.74
C ALA A 26 -2.09 -2.64 -14.54
N GLU A 27 -2.98 -1.74 -14.10
CA GLU A 27 -3.15 -0.42 -14.73
C GLU A 27 -2.01 0.55 -14.38
N PHE A 28 -1.14 0.20 -13.45
CA PHE A 28 -0.05 1.03 -12.97
C PHE A 28 1.31 0.36 -13.17
N PRO A 29 1.69 0.01 -14.41
CA PRO A 29 2.96 -0.68 -14.65
C PRO A 29 4.15 0.23 -14.32
N LEU A 30 5.25 -0.40 -13.91
CA LEU A 30 6.49 0.32 -13.66
C LEU A 30 7.08 0.81 -15.00
N ASP A 31 7.07 2.13 -15.18
CA ASP A 31 7.67 2.76 -16.34
C ASP A 31 9.14 3.04 -16.04
N PRO A 32 10.08 2.46 -16.81
CA PRO A 32 11.52 2.71 -16.60
C PRO A 32 11.94 4.16 -16.81
N ALA A 33 11.12 4.97 -17.47
CA ALA A 33 11.41 6.39 -17.69
C ALA A 33 11.12 7.27 -16.46
N LEU A 34 10.41 6.76 -15.45
CA LEU A 34 10.13 7.52 -14.24
C LEU A 34 11.41 7.76 -13.44
N PRO A 35 11.71 9.05 -13.10
CA PRO A 35 13.05 9.42 -12.62
C PRO A 35 13.32 9.04 -11.16
N LEU A 36 12.31 8.99 -10.31
CA LEU A 36 12.49 8.67 -8.90
C LEU A 36 12.07 7.22 -8.66
N ARG A 37 12.91 6.49 -7.94
CA ARG A 37 12.68 5.07 -7.70
C ARG A 37 12.85 4.73 -6.25
N GLY A 38 12.00 3.82 -5.77
CA GLY A 38 12.06 3.27 -4.44
C GLY A 38 11.71 1.80 -4.45
N GLU A 39 12.20 1.09 -3.45
CA GLU A 39 11.92 -0.33 -3.27
C GLU A 39 11.64 -0.57 -1.80
N ALA A 40 10.72 -1.50 -1.52
CA ALA A 40 10.42 -1.95 -0.18
C ALA A 40 10.25 -3.46 -0.16
N ARG A 41 10.57 -4.07 0.98
CA ARG A 41 10.40 -5.50 1.22
C ARG A 41 9.73 -5.74 2.56
N SER A 42 8.84 -6.72 2.60
CA SER A 42 8.22 -7.17 3.83
C SER A 42 9.02 -8.35 4.39
N ARG A 43 9.45 -8.26 5.64
CA ARG A 43 10.20 -9.34 6.30
C ARG A 43 9.33 -10.54 6.62
N SER A 44 8.05 -10.31 6.91
CA SER A 44 7.16 -11.35 7.42
C SER A 44 6.64 -12.31 6.34
N CYS A 45 6.49 -11.86 5.10
CA CYS A 45 5.91 -12.68 4.03
C CYS A 45 6.76 -12.72 2.76
N GLY A 46 7.93 -12.10 2.76
CA GLY A 46 8.82 -12.08 1.59
C GLY A 46 8.32 -11.27 0.41
N SER A 47 7.28 -10.49 0.59
CA SER A 47 6.76 -9.60 -0.45
C SER A 47 7.72 -8.46 -0.74
N SER A 48 7.74 -7.99 -1.98
CA SER A 48 8.55 -6.84 -2.39
C SER A 48 7.80 -5.99 -3.41
N LEU A 49 8.19 -4.72 -3.50
CA LEU A 49 7.59 -3.79 -4.43
C LEU A 49 8.64 -2.78 -4.89
N LYS A 50 8.73 -2.62 -6.20
CA LYS A 50 9.53 -1.56 -6.83
C LYS A 50 8.59 -0.51 -7.39
N LEU A 51 8.87 0.74 -7.12
CA LEU A 51 8.01 1.85 -7.49
C LEU A 51 8.82 2.92 -8.20
N GLY A 52 8.24 3.51 -9.23
CA GLY A 52 8.78 4.67 -9.91
C GLY A 52 7.76 5.79 -9.90
N LEU A 53 8.23 7.02 -9.78
CA LEU A 53 7.34 8.18 -9.84
C LEU A 53 8.06 9.40 -10.41
N SER A 54 7.27 10.38 -10.82
CA SER A 54 7.73 11.71 -11.17
C SER A 54 7.01 12.74 -10.32
N LEU A 55 7.64 13.89 -10.12
CA LEU A 55 7.06 15.01 -9.39
C LEU A 55 6.72 16.15 -10.36
N ASP A 56 5.69 16.90 -10.02
CA ASP A 56 5.40 18.16 -10.71
C ASP A 56 6.28 19.28 -10.15
N GLY A 57 6.10 20.51 -10.64
CA GLY A 57 6.88 21.67 -10.22
C GLY A 57 6.66 22.09 -8.76
N GLN A 58 5.69 21.49 -8.07
CA GLN A 58 5.36 21.78 -6.68
C GLN A 58 5.78 20.66 -5.73
N GLY A 59 6.52 19.67 -6.23
CA GLY A 59 6.95 18.53 -5.43
C GLY A 59 5.87 17.50 -5.15
N ARG A 60 4.81 17.50 -5.95
CA ARG A 60 3.71 16.55 -5.82
C ARG A 60 3.85 15.44 -6.85
N ILE A 61 3.40 14.25 -6.50
CA ILE A 61 3.44 13.10 -7.40
C ILE A 61 2.59 13.41 -8.64
N ALA A 62 3.21 13.31 -9.82
CA ALA A 62 2.53 13.50 -11.10
C ALA A 62 2.22 12.16 -11.77
N SER A 63 3.21 11.31 -11.92
CA SER A 63 3.08 9.98 -12.53
C SER A 63 3.66 8.93 -11.59
N ILE A 64 3.09 7.74 -11.59
CA ILE A 64 3.51 6.68 -10.69
C ILE A 64 3.16 5.32 -11.27
N GLY A 65 4.02 4.34 -11.01
CA GLY A 65 3.77 2.95 -11.37
C GLY A 65 4.63 2.03 -10.52
N CYS A 66 4.34 0.75 -10.57
CA CYS A 66 5.08 -0.22 -9.75
C CYS A 66 5.14 -1.60 -10.37
N ARG A 67 6.04 -2.40 -9.81
CA ARG A 67 6.10 -3.85 -9.99
C ARG A 67 6.11 -4.48 -8.61
N ALA A 68 5.12 -5.33 -8.33
CA ALA A 68 4.96 -5.96 -7.04
C ALA A 68 5.09 -7.47 -7.15
N GLN A 69 5.80 -8.08 -6.19
CA GLN A 69 5.79 -9.50 -5.92
C GLN A 69 5.18 -9.69 -4.54
N ALA A 70 3.86 -9.78 -4.49
CA ALA A 70 3.12 -9.75 -3.24
C ALA A 70 1.87 -10.63 -3.34
N CYS A 71 1.33 -11.00 -2.18
CA CYS A 71 0.04 -11.67 -2.11
C CYS A 71 -1.06 -10.71 -2.59
N ALA A 72 -2.26 -11.24 -2.78
CA ALA A 72 -3.39 -10.44 -3.25
C ALA A 72 -3.68 -9.24 -2.35
N ILE A 73 -3.49 -9.36 -1.04
CA ILE A 73 -3.67 -8.25 -0.10
C ILE A 73 -2.65 -7.14 -0.37
N GLY A 74 -1.37 -7.50 -0.55
CA GLY A 74 -0.33 -6.53 -0.87
C GLY A 74 -0.55 -5.86 -2.22
N GLN A 75 -1.00 -6.62 -3.21
CA GLN A 75 -1.33 -6.07 -4.53
C GLN A 75 -2.52 -5.13 -4.45
N ALA A 76 -3.57 -5.49 -3.70
CA ALA A 76 -4.73 -4.63 -3.49
C ALA A 76 -4.34 -3.33 -2.78
N ALA A 77 -3.52 -3.42 -1.74
CA ALA A 77 -3.03 -2.24 -1.02
C ALA A 77 -2.21 -1.33 -1.93
N ALA A 78 -1.36 -1.89 -2.79
CA ALA A 78 -0.60 -1.12 -3.76
C ALA A 78 -1.53 -0.40 -4.75
N GLN A 79 -2.55 -1.07 -5.26
CA GLN A 79 -3.53 -0.46 -6.17
C GLN A 79 -4.27 0.69 -5.48
N ILE A 80 -4.68 0.50 -4.23
CA ILE A 80 -5.34 1.54 -3.43
C ILE A 80 -4.40 2.74 -3.28
N PHE A 81 -3.12 2.51 -2.98
CA PHE A 81 -2.13 3.58 -2.88
C PHE A 81 -1.99 4.32 -4.21
N LEU A 82 -1.72 3.59 -5.28
CA LEU A 82 -1.41 4.19 -6.58
C LEU A 82 -2.58 4.97 -7.17
N SER A 83 -3.81 4.53 -6.90
CA SER A 83 -5.01 5.20 -7.39
C SER A 83 -5.19 6.61 -6.81
N ALA A 84 -4.69 6.87 -5.62
CA ALA A 84 -4.86 8.14 -4.93
C ALA A 84 -3.54 8.89 -4.67
N ALA A 85 -2.42 8.33 -5.11
CA ALA A 85 -1.09 8.94 -4.89
C ALA A 85 -0.84 10.22 -5.69
N PRO A 86 -1.29 10.36 -6.96
CA PRO A 86 -1.07 11.61 -7.68
C PRO A 86 -1.63 12.82 -6.93
N GLY A 87 -0.85 13.89 -6.90
CA GLY A 87 -1.18 15.12 -6.20
C GLY A 87 -0.69 15.19 -4.75
N ARG A 88 -0.16 14.12 -4.20
CA ARG A 88 0.35 14.08 -2.82
C ARG A 88 1.84 14.37 -2.79
N ASN A 89 2.29 14.92 -1.68
CA ASN A 89 3.71 15.19 -1.44
C ASN A 89 4.30 14.24 -0.39
N LEU A 90 5.61 14.38 -0.14
CA LEU A 90 6.31 13.54 0.84
C LEU A 90 5.67 13.59 2.23
N ALA A 91 5.34 14.80 2.70
CA ALA A 91 4.78 14.95 4.04
C ALA A 91 3.42 14.26 4.17
N GLU A 92 2.57 14.38 3.16
CA GLU A 92 1.26 13.73 3.13
C GLU A 92 1.38 12.21 3.08
N VAL A 93 2.25 11.66 2.23
CA VAL A 93 2.47 10.21 2.16
C VAL A 93 3.03 9.68 3.48
N SER A 94 3.97 10.40 4.10
CA SER A 94 4.55 10.03 5.38
C SER A 94 3.50 10.00 6.50
N ALA A 95 2.65 11.03 6.57
CA ALA A 95 1.57 11.09 7.57
C ALA A 95 0.56 9.97 7.37
N ASP A 96 0.16 9.70 6.13
CA ASP A 96 -0.78 8.62 5.82
C ASP A 96 -0.20 7.24 6.13
N ARG A 97 1.09 7.04 5.87
CA ARG A 97 1.77 5.79 6.22
C ARG A 97 1.72 5.55 7.73
N ALA A 98 2.01 6.57 8.52
CA ALA A 98 1.96 6.49 9.98
C ALA A 98 0.54 6.19 10.48
N SER A 99 -0.47 6.87 9.93
CA SER A 99 -1.87 6.62 10.25
C SER A 99 -2.30 5.21 9.87
N LEU A 100 -1.87 4.72 8.71
CA LEU A 100 -2.19 3.37 8.25
C LEU A 100 -1.59 2.32 9.18
N ALA A 101 -0.33 2.47 9.57
CA ALA A 101 0.32 1.56 10.49
C ALA A 101 -0.40 1.52 11.84
N GLY A 102 -0.79 2.68 12.37
CA GLY A 102 -1.56 2.77 13.60
C GLY A 102 -2.91 2.07 13.50
N TRP A 103 -3.64 2.33 12.43
CA TRP A 103 -4.95 1.72 12.21
C TRP A 103 -4.86 0.20 12.08
N LEU A 104 -3.85 -0.31 11.38
CA LEU A 104 -3.62 -1.75 11.24
C LEU A 104 -3.38 -2.42 12.59
N HIS A 105 -2.74 -1.74 13.53
CA HIS A 105 -2.49 -2.23 14.88
C HIS A 105 -3.59 -1.84 15.88
N ALA A 106 -4.77 -1.46 15.39
CA ALA A 106 -5.91 -1.03 16.21
C ALA A 106 -5.58 0.16 17.13
N ALA A 107 -4.65 1.01 16.73
CA ALA A 107 -4.15 2.16 17.49
C ALA A 107 -4.40 3.46 16.72
N GLY A 108 -5.67 3.80 16.50
CA GLY A 108 -6.02 5.04 15.84
C GLY A 108 -7.14 4.88 14.82
N PRO A 109 -7.65 6.01 14.30
CA PRO A 109 -8.73 6.00 13.32
C PRO A 109 -8.24 5.53 11.94
N ILE A 110 -9.19 5.17 11.10
CA ILE A 110 -8.91 4.84 9.71
C ILE A 110 -8.29 6.05 9.01
N PRO A 111 -7.20 5.85 8.22
CA PRO A 111 -6.61 6.94 7.46
C PRO A 111 -7.57 7.53 6.43
N ASP A 112 -7.40 8.82 6.16
CA ASP A 112 -8.15 9.53 5.13
C ASP A 112 -7.51 9.28 3.76
N TRP A 113 -7.50 8.02 3.34
CA TRP A 113 -7.01 7.59 2.03
C TRP A 113 -8.11 6.79 1.35
N PRO A 114 -8.54 7.18 0.13
CA PRO A 114 -9.63 6.47 -0.54
C PRO A 114 -9.34 4.98 -0.71
N GLY A 115 -10.30 4.15 -0.35
CA GLY A 115 -10.21 2.70 -0.53
C GLY A 115 -9.59 1.93 0.63
N ILE A 116 -9.01 2.61 1.63
CA ILE A 116 -8.38 1.92 2.78
C ILE A 116 -9.35 0.99 3.50
N GLY A 117 -10.63 1.36 3.56
CA GLY A 117 -11.65 0.52 4.21
C GLY A 117 -11.73 -0.90 3.67
N LEU A 118 -11.34 -1.13 2.43
CA LEU A 118 -11.29 -2.48 1.85
C LEU A 118 -10.31 -3.40 2.58
N LEU A 119 -9.32 -2.82 3.29
CA LEU A 119 -8.28 -3.55 4.00
C LEU A 119 -8.67 -3.89 5.45
N ASP A 120 -9.88 -3.56 5.87
CA ASP A 120 -10.31 -3.71 7.27
C ASP A 120 -10.15 -5.15 7.77
N ALA A 121 -10.52 -6.13 6.96
CA ALA A 121 -10.38 -7.54 7.32
C ALA A 121 -8.92 -7.95 7.57
N ALA A 122 -7.97 -7.30 6.88
CA ALA A 122 -6.54 -7.61 7.01
C ALA A 122 -5.96 -7.15 8.35
N ARG A 123 -6.64 -6.29 9.09
CA ARG A 123 -6.21 -5.86 10.42
C ARG A 123 -6.07 -7.03 11.39
N GLU A 124 -6.86 -8.09 11.20
CA GLU A 124 -6.81 -9.31 12.01
C GLU A 124 -5.68 -10.25 11.60
N TYR A 125 -4.90 -9.89 10.59
CA TYR A 125 -3.82 -10.74 10.06
C TYR A 125 -2.49 -10.01 10.11
N PRO A 126 -1.83 -9.94 11.28
CA PRO A 126 -0.59 -9.16 11.45
C PRO A 126 0.52 -9.52 10.46
N ALA A 127 0.58 -10.78 10.02
CA ALA A 127 1.57 -11.23 9.04
C ALA A 127 1.40 -10.53 7.68
N ARG A 128 0.24 -9.93 7.40
CA ARG A 128 -0.04 -9.21 6.15
C ARG A 128 0.23 -7.71 6.24
N HIS A 129 0.44 -7.18 7.45
CA HIS A 129 0.59 -5.74 7.63
C HIS A 129 1.79 -5.18 6.89
N GLY A 130 2.90 -5.91 6.87
CA GLY A 130 4.08 -5.49 6.11
C GLY A 130 3.83 -5.40 4.61
N ALA A 131 3.08 -6.34 4.04
CA ALA A 131 2.72 -6.31 2.63
C ALA A 131 1.81 -5.12 2.29
N ILE A 132 0.92 -4.75 3.20
CA ILE A 132 0.02 -3.61 3.02
C ILE A 132 0.80 -2.29 2.95
N LEU A 133 1.85 -2.15 3.75
CA LEU A 133 2.64 -0.91 3.84
C LEU A 133 3.66 -0.74 2.71
N LEU A 134 3.90 -1.77 1.90
CA LEU A 134 4.98 -1.76 0.89
C LEU A 134 4.93 -0.56 -0.06
N ALA A 135 3.76 -0.22 -0.58
CA ALA A 135 3.65 0.87 -1.55
C ALA A 135 3.97 2.22 -0.91
N TRP A 136 3.50 2.46 0.31
CA TRP A 136 3.85 3.67 1.06
C TRP A 136 5.34 3.74 1.34
N ASP A 137 5.94 2.63 1.79
CA ASP A 137 7.37 2.56 2.10
C ASP A 137 8.23 2.76 0.85
N ALA A 138 7.86 2.14 -0.27
CA ALA A 138 8.58 2.32 -1.54
C ALA A 138 8.46 3.76 -2.05
N ALA A 139 7.28 4.36 -1.93
CA ALA A 139 7.07 5.75 -2.33
C ALA A 139 7.89 6.71 -1.46
N LEU A 140 7.94 6.47 -0.15
CA LEU A 140 8.77 7.27 0.76
C LEU A 140 10.25 7.14 0.41
N ALA A 141 10.72 5.95 0.07
CA ALA A 141 12.09 5.74 -0.38
C ALA A 141 12.38 6.52 -1.67
N ALA A 142 11.46 6.51 -2.63
CA ALA A 142 11.60 7.26 -3.88
C ALA A 142 11.61 8.77 -3.65
N LEU A 143 10.70 9.25 -2.80
CA LEU A 143 10.57 10.68 -2.51
C LEU A 143 11.72 11.24 -1.68
N ALA A 144 12.34 10.41 -0.84
CA ALA A 144 13.49 10.80 -0.01
C ALA A 144 14.81 10.64 -0.75
N SER A 145 14.81 10.03 -1.93
CA SER A 145 16.03 9.85 -2.70
C SER A 145 16.59 11.20 -3.13
N PRO A 146 17.90 11.42 -3.03
CA PRO A 146 18.51 12.58 -3.67
C PRO A 146 18.22 12.55 -5.17
N LEU A 147 18.24 13.71 -5.81
CA LEU A 147 18.06 13.80 -7.24
C LEU A 147 18.89 12.70 -7.93
N PRO A 148 18.30 12.00 -8.91
CA PRO A 148 19.02 10.89 -9.55
C PRO A 148 20.34 11.40 -10.08
N LEU A 149 21.39 10.71 -9.67
CA LEU A 149 22.71 10.95 -10.23
C LEU A 149 22.65 10.62 -11.73
N ARG A 150 23.20 11.50 -12.52
CA ARG A 150 23.23 11.33 -13.96
C ARG A 150 24.03 10.12 -14.37
#